data_5ab6edaeb979d85ac6f681a6aabde0e4
#
_entry.id   5ab6edaeb979d85ac6f681a6aabde0e4
#
_cell.length_a   1.000
_cell.length_b   1.000
_cell.length_c   1.000
_cell.angle_alpha   90.00
_cell.angle_beta   90.00
_cell.angle_gamma   90.00
#
_symmetry.space_group_name_H-M   'P 1'
#
loop_
_entity.id
_entity.type
_entity.pdbx_description
1 polymer ?
#
loop_
_entity_poly.entity_id
_entity_poly.type
_entity_poly.pdbx_seq_one_letter_code
_entity_poly.pdbx_strand_id
1 'polypeptide(L)'
;TIMTAMEYAGYQLKRGCGCRHGFCGACATIYRIKGKNELKTCLACQTQVEDGMYIASLPFYPIDKRTYDIEEISAEQRVMMDLYPEIYSCVGCNACTKGCPQSLNVMQYIAYAQRGDFKKCAEESFDCIGCGICASRCPAGISHPMVGELARRLNGKYIAPKSEHVKNRVAEIKEGKFDDLIEQVMQKPIEEMQELYNNREIEK
;
A
#
# COMPACT_ATOMS: atom_id res chain seq x y z
N THR A 1 -10.90 12.62 15.45
CA THR A 1 -10.83 12.40 13.99
C THR A 1 -12.20 12.08 13.41
N ILE A 2 -12.34 12.13 12.07
CA ILE A 2 -13.58 11.74 11.37
C ILE A 2 -14.02 10.34 11.79
N MET A 3 -13.10 9.38 11.80
CA MET A 3 -13.38 7.99 12.20
C MET A 3 -13.91 7.91 13.63
N THR A 4 -13.26 8.56 14.59
CA THR A 4 -13.68 8.61 15.98
C THR A 4 -15.07 9.26 16.15
N ALA A 5 -15.33 10.36 15.41
CA ALA A 5 -16.63 11.02 15.43
C ALA A 5 -17.75 10.13 14.87
N MET A 6 -17.48 9.38 13.81
CA MET A 6 -18.45 8.41 13.26
C MET A 6 -18.76 7.30 14.28
N GLU A 7 -17.75 6.74 14.94
CA GLU A 7 -17.93 5.73 15.99
C GLU A 7 -18.71 6.29 17.21
N TYR A 8 -18.39 7.51 17.63
CA TYR A 8 -19.13 8.20 18.69
C TYR A 8 -20.59 8.44 18.31
N ALA A 9 -20.88 8.71 17.03
CA ALA A 9 -22.26 8.85 16.51
C ALA A 9 -22.97 7.50 16.31
N GLY A 10 -22.35 6.37 16.68
CA GLY A 10 -22.97 5.03 16.64
C GLY A 10 -22.75 4.25 15.33
N TYR A 11 -21.92 4.76 14.40
CA TYR A 11 -21.59 4.00 13.20
C TYR A 11 -20.68 2.82 13.50
N GLN A 12 -21.09 1.65 13.06
CA GLN A 12 -20.27 0.43 13.13
C GLN A 12 -19.40 0.32 11.89
N LEU A 13 -18.10 0.54 12.04
CA LEU A 13 -17.14 0.48 10.97
C LEU A 13 -16.72 -0.99 10.66
N LYS A 14 -17.63 -1.79 10.11
CA LYS A 14 -17.36 -3.17 9.69
C LYS A 14 -16.39 -3.22 8.50
N ARG A 15 -16.33 -2.15 7.71
CA ARG A 15 -15.41 -1.90 6.59
C ARG A 15 -14.91 -0.46 6.70
N GLY A 16 -13.80 -0.15 6.01
CA GLY A 16 -13.24 1.20 6.05
C GLY A 16 -12.49 1.50 7.35
N CYS A 17 -12.12 0.47 8.10
CA CYS A 17 -11.31 0.58 9.30
C CYS A 17 -10.22 -0.51 9.29
N GLY A 18 -8.99 -0.12 9.55
CA GLY A 18 -7.83 -1.03 9.63
C GLY A 18 -6.85 -0.57 10.71
N CYS A 19 -5.68 -0.09 10.33
CA CYS A 19 -4.60 0.29 11.26
C CYS A 19 -4.92 1.48 12.19
N ARG A 20 -5.87 2.33 11.85
CA ARG A 20 -6.26 3.58 12.55
C ARG A 20 -5.15 4.64 12.66
N HIS A 21 -4.01 4.41 12.04
CA HIS A 21 -2.81 5.25 12.13
C HIS A 21 -2.34 5.81 10.78
N GLY A 22 -3.22 5.88 9.78
CA GLY A 22 -2.91 6.48 8.47
C GLY A 22 -2.11 5.60 7.53
N PHE A 23 -1.88 4.34 7.88
CA PHE A 23 -0.97 3.47 7.13
C PHE A 23 -1.67 2.58 6.10
N CYS A 24 -2.80 1.94 6.45
CA CYS A 24 -3.42 0.92 5.59
C CYS A 24 -4.34 1.47 4.49
N GLY A 25 -4.74 2.74 4.57
CA GLY A 25 -5.63 3.39 3.60
C GLY A 25 -7.09 2.93 3.61
N ALA A 26 -7.46 1.94 4.44
CA ALA A 26 -8.82 1.39 4.47
C ALA A 26 -9.91 2.44 4.80
N CYS A 27 -9.55 3.50 5.50
CA CYS A 27 -10.45 4.61 5.89
C CYS A 27 -10.45 5.78 4.90
N ALA A 28 -10.08 5.54 3.65
CA ALA A 28 -10.13 6.55 2.60
C ALA A 28 -11.54 7.15 2.47
N THR A 29 -11.62 8.47 2.47
CA THR A 29 -12.87 9.21 2.61
C THR A 29 -12.82 10.47 1.75
N ILE A 30 -13.96 10.90 1.25
CA ILE A 30 -14.14 12.17 0.54
C ILE A 30 -14.98 13.07 1.43
N TYR A 31 -14.62 14.34 1.52
CA TYR A 31 -15.41 15.31 2.25
C TYR A 31 -15.44 16.68 1.58
N ARG A 32 -16.41 17.49 1.97
CA ARG A 32 -16.48 18.93 1.69
C ARG A 32 -16.97 19.68 2.91
N ILE A 33 -16.67 20.97 2.97
CA ILE A 33 -17.17 21.87 4.01
C ILE A 33 -18.42 22.61 3.47
N LYS A 34 -19.44 22.79 4.29
CA LYS A 34 -20.64 23.57 3.97
C LYS A 34 -20.25 24.95 3.42
N GLY A 35 -20.85 25.34 2.30
CA GLY A 35 -20.54 26.61 1.62
C GLY A 35 -19.28 26.59 0.74
N LYS A 36 -18.51 25.49 0.71
CA LYS A 36 -17.37 25.29 -0.21
C LYS A 36 -17.72 24.20 -1.23
N ASN A 37 -17.38 24.43 -2.50
CA ASN A 37 -17.62 23.44 -3.57
C ASN A 37 -16.44 22.48 -3.78
N GLU A 38 -15.35 22.69 -3.07
CA GLU A 38 -14.16 21.85 -3.17
C GLU A 38 -14.38 20.50 -2.48
N LEU A 39 -14.19 19.40 -3.24
CA LEU A 39 -14.12 18.05 -2.70
C LEU A 39 -12.68 17.73 -2.31
N LYS A 40 -12.48 17.32 -1.07
CA LYS A 40 -11.19 16.88 -0.52
C LYS A 40 -11.19 15.39 -0.26
N THR A 41 -10.03 14.78 -0.43
CA THR A 41 -9.80 13.38 -0.08
C THR A 41 -8.94 13.32 1.18
N CYS A 42 -9.21 12.33 2.03
CA CYS A 42 -8.46 12.18 3.29
C CYS A 42 -8.50 10.74 3.81
N LEU A 43 -7.73 10.50 4.85
CA LEU A 43 -7.83 9.30 5.68
C LEU A 43 -8.61 9.65 6.94
N ALA A 44 -9.80 9.06 7.13
CA ALA A 44 -10.71 9.38 8.23
C ALA A 44 -10.09 9.17 9.62
N CYS A 45 -9.09 8.28 9.75
CA CYS A 45 -8.38 8.06 11.01
C CYS A 45 -7.35 9.15 11.35
N GLN A 46 -7.01 10.04 10.41
CA GLN A 46 -6.02 11.10 10.61
C GLN A 46 -6.64 12.50 10.57
N THR A 47 -7.71 12.67 9.80
CA THR A 47 -8.31 14.00 9.57
C THR A 47 -9.23 14.37 10.72
N GLN A 48 -9.03 15.56 11.26
CA GLN A 48 -9.89 16.13 12.30
C GLN A 48 -11.25 16.55 11.72
N VAL A 49 -12.29 16.45 12.52
CA VAL A 49 -13.61 16.95 12.14
C VAL A 49 -13.66 18.46 12.27
N GLU A 50 -14.37 19.09 11.34
CA GLU A 50 -14.68 20.53 11.35
C GLU A 50 -16.20 20.70 11.26
N ASP A 51 -16.70 21.80 11.78
CA ASP A 51 -18.13 22.14 11.67
C ASP A 51 -18.55 22.27 10.21
N GLY A 52 -19.76 21.79 9.90
CA GLY A 52 -20.30 21.82 8.53
C GLY A 52 -19.63 20.83 7.56
N MET A 53 -18.88 19.84 8.05
CA MET A 53 -18.26 18.82 7.22
C MET A 53 -19.30 17.80 6.73
N TYR A 54 -19.37 17.61 5.40
CA TYR A 54 -20.13 16.53 4.75
C TYR A 54 -19.15 15.45 4.32
N ILE A 55 -19.38 14.22 4.75
CA ILE A 55 -18.46 13.11 4.59
C ILE A 55 -19.11 12.00 3.77
N ALA A 56 -18.35 11.43 2.83
CA ALA A 56 -18.75 10.25 2.08
C ALA A 56 -17.62 9.22 2.11
N SER A 57 -17.85 8.08 2.75
CA SER A 57 -16.94 6.94 2.64
C SER A 57 -16.99 6.37 1.22
N LEU A 58 -15.87 5.82 0.75
CA LEU A 58 -15.85 5.06 -0.50
C LEU A 58 -16.64 3.76 -0.29
N PRO A 59 -17.79 3.56 -0.97
CA PRO A 59 -18.68 2.43 -0.69
C PRO A 59 -18.11 1.09 -1.17
N PHE A 60 -17.15 1.11 -2.07
CA PHE A 60 -16.45 -0.05 -2.61
C PHE A 60 -15.03 0.35 -3.02
N TYR A 61 -14.19 -0.65 -3.17
CA TYR A 61 -12.82 -0.43 -3.65
C TYR A 61 -12.81 -0.59 -5.18
N PRO A 62 -12.74 0.51 -5.94
CA PRO A 62 -12.93 0.48 -7.40
C PRO A 62 -11.63 0.06 -8.10
N ILE A 63 -11.05 -1.06 -7.64
CA ILE A 63 -9.77 -1.53 -8.15
C ILE A 63 -9.95 -2.94 -8.68
N ASP A 64 -9.62 -3.12 -9.94
CA ASP A 64 -9.55 -4.41 -10.58
C ASP A 64 -8.17 -5.05 -10.31
N LYS A 65 -8.17 -6.06 -9.44
CA LYS A 65 -6.97 -6.83 -9.13
C LYS A 65 -6.88 -8.03 -10.06
N ARG A 66 -5.96 -7.95 -11.02
CA ARG A 66 -5.67 -9.08 -11.91
C ARG A 66 -4.91 -10.18 -11.18
N THR A 67 -5.22 -11.43 -11.54
CA THR A 67 -4.49 -12.60 -11.06
C THR A 67 -3.39 -12.93 -12.07
N TYR A 68 -2.18 -13.16 -11.58
CA TYR A 68 -1.03 -13.56 -12.40
C TYR A 68 -0.06 -14.39 -11.56
N ASP A 69 0.71 -15.24 -12.21
CA ASP A 69 1.86 -15.87 -11.59
C ASP A 69 3.11 -15.06 -11.92
N ILE A 70 3.81 -14.61 -10.90
CA ILE A 70 5.03 -13.80 -11.06
C ILE A 70 6.16 -14.63 -11.71
N GLU A 71 6.13 -15.97 -11.65
CA GLU A 71 7.11 -16.85 -12.28
C GLU A 71 6.89 -16.98 -13.79
N GLU A 72 5.66 -16.76 -14.26
CA GLU A 72 5.27 -16.92 -15.66
C GLU A 72 5.33 -15.61 -16.46
N ILE A 73 5.54 -14.46 -15.80
CA ILE A 73 5.62 -13.15 -16.46
C ILE A 73 7.04 -12.59 -16.39
N SER A 74 7.38 -11.71 -17.33
CA SER A 74 8.68 -11.04 -17.42
C SER A 74 8.55 -9.53 -17.17
N ALA A 75 9.69 -8.87 -16.87
CA ALA A 75 9.72 -7.43 -16.67
C ALA A 75 9.80 -6.66 -18.02
N GLU A 76 8.87 -6.96 -18.90
CA GLU A 76 8.74 -6.31 -20.21
C GLU A 76 7.51 -5.41 -20.26
N GLN A 77 7.54 -4.38 -21.09
CA GLN A 77 6.41 -3.44 -21.27
C GLN A 77 5.10 -4.16 -21.58
N ARG A 78 5.16 -5.26 -22.32
CA ARG A 78 4.00 -6.05 -22.75
C ARG A 78 3.16 -6.53 -21.56
N VAL A 79 3.76 -6.87 -20.42
CA VAL A 79 3.02 -7.34 -19.24
C VAL A 79 1.97 -6.34 -18.75
N MET A 80 2.26 -5.03 -18.88
CA MET A 80 1.29 -3.99 -18.56
C MET A 80 0.15 -3.90 -19.58
N MET A 81 0.42 -4.19 -20.84
CA MET A 81 -0.62 -4.23 -21.88
C MET A 81 -1.56 -5.43 -21.67
N ASP A 82 -1.03 -6.55 -21.22
CA ASP A 82 -1.79 -7.78 -21.03
C ASP A 82 -2.64 -7.73 -19.73
N LEU A 83 -2.08 -7.20 -18.64
CA LEU A 83 -2.74 -7.21 -17.34
C LEU A 83 -3.54 -5.93 -17.05
N TYR A 84 -3.04 -4.76 -17.44
CA TYR A 84 -3.65 -3.46 -17.14
C TYR A 84 -3.70 -2.54 -18.38
N PRO A 85 -4.36 -2.96 -19.48
CA PRO A 85 -4.39 -2.20 -20.73
C PRO A 85 -4.99 -0.80 -20.58
N GLU A 86 -5.84 -0.60 -19.56
CA GLU A 86 -6.49 0.69 -19.28
C GLU A 86 -5.49 1.82 -18.98
N ILE A 87 -4.25 1.54 -18.62
CA ILE A 87 -3.24 2.58 -18.40
C ILE A 87 -2.97 3.37 -19.69
N TYR A 88 -3.11 2.75 -20.85
CA TYR A 88 -2.89 3.38 -22.16
C TYR A 88 -4.05 4.32 -22.57
N SER A 89 -5.18 4.28 -21.86
CA SER A 89 -6.30 5.22 -22.02
C SER A 89 -6.18 6.46 -21.13
N CYS A 90 -5.03 6.67 -20.48
CA CYS A 90 -4.80 7.82 -19.62
C CYS A 90 -4.88 9.13 -20.42
N VAL A 91 -5.79 10.03 -20.00
CA VAL A 91 -6.00 11.35 -20.64
C VAL A 91 -5.15 12.46 -20.02
N GLY A 92 -4.26 12.16 -19.10
CA GLY A 92 -3.35 13.15 -18.49
C GLY A 92 -4.02 14.17 -17.57
N CYS A 93 -5.25 13.93 -17.07
CA CYS A 93 -6.01 14.90 -16.28
C CYS A 93 -5.45 15.21 -14.88
N ASN A 94 -4.48 14.45 -14.41
CA ASN A 94 -3.78 14.59 -13.11
C ASN A 94 -4.70 14.50 -11.86
N ALA A 95 -5.95 14.04 -11.99
CA ALA A 95 -6.85 13.86 -10.85
C ALA A 95 -6.33 12.86 -9.82
N CYS A 96 -5.62 11.85 -10.28
CA CYS A 96 -5.01 10.81 -9.44
C CYS A 96 -3.90 11.36 -8.53
N THR A 97 -2.97 12.16 -9.05
CA THR A 97 -1.90 12.81 -8.28
C THR A 97 -2.46 13.82 -7.28
N LYS A 98 -3.38 14.70 -7.75
CA LYS A 98 -4.03 15.70 -6.89
C LYS A 98 -4.84 15.10 -5.75
N GLY A 99 -5.36 13.88 -5.94
CA GLY A 99 -6.16 13.19 -4.94
C GLY A 99 -5.36 12.27 -4.00
N CYS A 100 -4.06 12.12 -4.20
CA CYS A 100 -3.26 11.19 -3.43
C CYS A 100 -3.02 11.70 -1.99
N PRO A 101 -3.45 10.98 -0.93
CA PRO A 101 -3.23 11.39 0.45
C PRO A 101 -1.77 11.25 0.90
N GLN A 102 -0.95 10.50 0.15
CA GLN A 102 0.49 10.34 0.37
C GLN A 102 1.33 11.28 -0.51
N SER A 103 0.68 12.21 -1.23
CA SER A 103 1.37 13.17 -2.11
C SER A 103 2.24 12.53 -3.20
N LEU A 104 1.92 11.28 -3.60
CA LEU A 104 2.64 10.59 -4.66
C LEU A 104 2.33 11.21 -6.02
N ASN A 105 3.32 11.21 -6.91
CA ASN A 105 3.12 11.59 -8.30
C ASN A 105 2.52 10.43 -9.11
N VAL A 106 1.23 10.14 -8.84
CA VAL A 106 0.53 8.96 -9.38
C VAL A 106 0.51 8.94 -10.89
N MET A 107 0.25 10.08 -11.54
CA MET A 107 0.25 10.15 -13.00
C MET A 107 1.64 9.81 -13.59
N GLN A 108 2.71 10.24 -12.91
CA GLN A 108 4.07 9.97 -13.34
C GLN A 108 4.43 8.49 -13.27
N TYR A 109 4.05 7.79 -12.18
CA TYR A 109 4.36 6.36 -12.12
C TYR A 109 3.53 5.54 -13.13
N ILE A 110 2.31 5.96 -13.48
CA ILE A 110 1.57 5.35 -14.60
C ILE A 110 2.30 5.58 -15.92
N ALA A 111 2.82 6.79 -16.16
CA ALA A 111 3.61 7.06 -17.36
C ALA A 111 4.91 6.22 -17.42
N TYR A 112 5.52 5.90 -16.30
CA TYR A 112 6.64 4.94 -16.26
C TYR A 112 6.18 3.52 -16.56
N ALA A 113 5.06 3.07 -16.01
CA ALA A 113 4.48 1.76 -16.30
C ALA A 113 4.15 1.59 -17.78
N GLN A 114 3.56 2.61 -18.44
CA GLN A 114 3.29 2.61 -19.88
C GLN A 114 4.54 2.38 -20.73
N ARG A 115 5.68 2.85 -20.28
CA ARG A 115 6.98 2.73 -20.98
C ARG A 115 7.78 1.49 -20.59
N GLY A 116 7.30 0.68 -19.63
CA GLY A 116 8.02 -0.48 -19.11
C GLY A 116 9.18 -0.10 -18.18
N ASP A 117 9.27 1.15 -17.72
CA ASP A 117 10.28 1.59 -16.74
C ASP A 117 9.82 1.18 -15.33
N PHE A 118 9.88 -0.12 -15.05
CA PHE A 118 9.39 -0.68 -13.78
C PHE A 118 10.22 -0.24 -12.59
N LYS A 119 11.51 0.07 -12.79
CA LYS A 119 12.36 0.59 -11.72
C LYS A 119 11.83 1.94 -11.21
N LYS A 120 11.67 2.91 -12.10
CA LYS A 120 11.15 4.23 -11.72
C LYS A 120 9.69 4.18 -11.29
N CYS A 121 8.88 3.31 -11.90
CA CYS A 121 7.50 3.09 -11.46
C CYS A 121 7.45 2.55 -10.03
N ALA A 122 8.33 1.61 -9.68
CA ALA A 122 8.45 1.07 -8.34
C ALA A 122 8.89 2.12 -7.31
N GLU A 123 9.89 2.92 -7.65
CA GLU A 123 10.40 4.00 -6.80
C GLU A 123 9.31 5.04 -6.51
N GLU A 124 8.65 5.60 -7.54
CA GLU A 124 7.60 6.62 -7.41
C GLU A 124 6.33 6.11 -6.71
N SER A 125 6.04 4.82 -6.78
CA SER A 125 4.87 4.22 -6.15
C SER A 125 5.16 3.55 -4.81
N PHE A 126 6.39 3.61 -4.28
CA PHE A 126 6.81 2.82 -3.13
C PHE A 126 5.93 3.06 -1.90
N ASP A 127 5.67 4.31 -1.56
CA ASP A 127 4.89 4.70 -0.38
C ASP A 127 3.37 4.63 -0.60
N CYS A 128 2.91 3.93 -1.66
CA CYS A 128 1.50 3.78 -1.94
C CYS A 128 0.82 2.87 -0.89
N ILE A 129 -0.09 3.45 -0.12
CA ILE A 129 -0.89 2.74 0.90
C ILE A 129 -2.09 1.99 0.33
N GLY A 130 -2.28 1.96 -0.98
CA GLY A 130 -3.34 1.20 -1.63
C GLY A 130 -4.76 1.72 -1.39
N CYS A 131 -4.98 2.98 -1.00
CA CYS A 131 -6.27 3.52 -0.58
C CYS A 131 -7.34 3.58 -1.71
N GLY A 132 -6.97 3.50 -2.99
CA GLY A 132 -7.88 3.49 -4.13
C GLY A 132 -8.48 4.84 -4.55
N ILE A 133 -8.20 5.94 -3.86
CA ILE A 133 -8.76 7.26 -4.19
C ILE A 133 -8.42 7.67 -5.64
N CYS A 134 -7.18 7.42 -6.07
CA CYS A 134 -6.76 7.71 -7.44
C CYS A 134 -7.58 6.92 -8.48
N ALA A 135 -7.86 5.65 -8.22
CA ALA A 135 -8.67 4.80 -9.10
C ALA A 135 -10.13 5.25 -9.13
N SER A 136 -10.73 5.61 -7.98
CA SER A 136 -12.11 6.07 -7.90
C SER A 136 -12.38 7.38 -8.65
N ARG A 137 -11.35 8.18 -8.90
CA ARG A 137 -11.43 9.47 -9.60
C ARG A 137 -10.95 9.41 -11.04
N CYS A 138 -10.54 8.25 -11.51
CA CYS A 138 -9.97 8.10 -12.84
C CYS A 138 -11.06 7.93 -13.90
N PRO A 139 -11.18 8.85 -14.90
CA PRO A 139 -12.15 8.70 -15.97
C PRO A 139 -11.84 7.53 -16.91
N ALA A 140 -10.59 7.06 -16.94
CA ALA A 140 -10.13 5.91 -17.72
C ALA A 140 -10.21 4.57 -16.97
N GLY A 141 -10.71 4.55 -15.72
CA GLY A 141 -10.87 3.33 -14.94
C GLY A 141 -9.55 2.65 -14.54
N ILE A 142 -8.45 3.38 -14.46
CA ILE A 142 -7.12 2.82 -14.17
C ILE A 142 -7.04 2.36 -12.72
N SER A 143 -6.58 1.13 -12.52
CA SER A 143 -6.30 0.53 -11.20
C SER A 143 -4.89 0.90 -10.70
N HIS A 144 -4.62 2.20 -10.52
CA HIS A 144 -3.29 2.74 -10.21
C HIS A 144 -2.52 2.00 -9.11
N PRO A 145 -3.11 1.68 -7.93
CA PRO A 145 -2.37 0.97 -6.87
C PRO A 145 -1.89 -0.41 -7.30
N MET A 146 -2.67 -1.12 -8.12
CA MET A 146 -2.32 -2.46 -8.59
C MET A 146 -1.22 -2.42 -9.66
N VAL A 147 -1.26 -1.40 -10.53
CA VAL A 147 -0.17 -1.14 -11.49
C VAL A 147 1.15 -0.87 -10.76
N GLY A 148 1.12 0.00 -9.73
CA GLY A 148 2.29 0.25 -8.89
C GLY A 148 2.76 -1.01 -8.15
N GLU A 149 1.85 -1.83 -7.62
CA GLU A 149 2.17 -3.10 -6.96
C GLU A 149 2.86 -4.08 -7.92
N LEU A 150 2.30 -4.27 -9.12
CA LEU A 150 2.90 -5.12 -10.15
C LEU A 150 4.30 -4.64 -10.52
N ALA A 151 4.48 -3.34 -10.74
CA ALA A 151 5.78 -2.77 -11.05
C ALA A 151 6.81 -3.00 -9.94
N ARG A 152 6.43 -2.84 -8.66
CA ARG A 152 7.31 -3.14 -7.51
C ARG A 152 7.70 -4.61 -7.45
N ARG A 153 6.76 -5.52 -7.71
CA ARG A 153 7.02 -6.97 -7.75
C ARG A 153 7.97 -7.35 -8.89
N LEU A 154 7.74 -6.83 -10.10
CA LEU A 154 8.61 -7.06 -11.25
C LEU A 154 10.01 -6.48 -11.02
N ASN A 155 10.10 -5.27 -10.47
CA ASN A 155 11.37 -4.66 -10.12
C ASN A 155 12.13 -5.50 -9.08
N GLY A 156 11.46 -5.91 -8.01
CA GLY A 156 12.09 -6.69 -6.94
C GLY A 156 12.54 -8.08 -7.39
N LYS A 157 11.80 -8.72 -8.28
CA LYS A 157 12.15 -10.07 -8.78
C LYS A 157 13.22 -10.06 -9.86
N TYR A 158 13.11 -9.16 -10.84
CA TYR A 158 13.89 -9.27 -12.09
C TYR A 158 14.94 -8.17 -12.27
N ILE A 159 14.77 -6.99 -11.66
CA ILE A 159 15.59 -5.81 -11.95
C ILE A 159 16.49 -5.43 -10.76
N ALA A 160 15.93 -5.38 -9.57
CA ALA A 160 16.68 -4.99 -8.38
C ALA A 160 17.76 -6.02 -8.02
N PRO A 161 18.94 -5.56 -7.55
CA PRO A 161 19.98 -6.48 -7.08
C PRO A 161 19.48 -7.31 -5.90
N LYS A 162 19.84 -8.59 -5.87
CA LYS A 162 19.55 -9.46 -4.73
C LYS A 162 20.41 -9.07 -3.53
N SER A 163 19.80 -9.05 -2.34
CA SER A 163 20.51 -8.77 -1.11
C SER A 163 21.43 -9.94 -0.73
N GLU A 164 22.74 -9.73 -0.75
CA GLU A 164 23.73 -10.72 -0.31
C GLU A 164 23.54 -11.09 1.16
N HIS A 165 23.21 -10.11 2.01
CA HIS A 165 22.94 -10.35 3.42
C HIS A 165 21.77 -11.33 3.63
N VAL A 166 20.66 -11.14 2.91
CA VAL A 166 19.48 -12.04 2.98
C VAL A 166 19.82 -13.43 2.46
N LYS A 167 20.56 -13.51 1.36
CA LYS A 167 21.02 -14.78 0.78
C LYS A 167 21.87 -15.57 1.76
N ASN A 168 22.83 -14.91 2.40
CA ASN A 168 23.70 -15.54 3.40
C ASN A 168 22.90 -16.00 4.62
N ARG A 169 21.96 -15.19 5.11
CA ARG A 169 21.09 -15.58 6.23
C ARG A 169 20.23 -16.79 5.90
N VAL A 170 19.66 -16.85 4.68
CA VAL A 170 18.88 -18.01 4.23
C VAL A 170 19.75 -19.27 4.16
N ALA A 171 21.00 -19.16 3.71
CA ALA A 171 21.94 -20.27 3.70
C ALA A 171 22.23 -20.77 5.13
N GLU A 172 22.55 -19.87 6.07
CA GLU A 172 22.77 -20.20 7.49
C GLU A 172 21.57 -20.93 8.13
N ILE A 173 20.34 -20.50 7.80
CA ILE A 173 19.12 -21.16 8.29
C ILE A 173 18.99 -22.57 7.70
N LYS A 174 19.24 -22.73 6.40
CA LYS A 174 19.15 -24.04 5.73
C LYS A 174 20.23 -25.03 6.22
N GLU A 175 21.37 -24.53 6.64
CA GLU A 175 22.47 -25.31 7.23
C GLU A 175 22.24 -25.66 8.70
N GLY A 176 21.12 -25.23 9.30
CA GLY A 176 20.78 -25.49 10.69
C GLY A 176 21.59 -24.71 11.71
N LYS A 177 22.25 -23.62 11.31
CA LYS A 177 23.15 -22.83 12.20
C LYS A 177 22.49 -22.39 13.51
N PHE A 178 21.16 -22.23 13.52
CA PHE A 178 20.40 -21.71 14.64
C PHE A 178 19.59 -22.79 15.39
N ASP A 179 19.60 -24.03 14.91
CA ASP A 179 18.73 -25.10 15.41
C ASP A 179 19.00 -25.40 16.89
N ASP A 180 20.27 -25.55 17.27
CA ASP A 180 20.67 -25.79 18.68
C ASP A 180 20.22 -24.66 19.62
N LEU A 181 20.32 -23.40 19.17
CA LEU A 181 19.90 -22.25 19.96
C LEU A 181 18.37 -22.21 20.09
N ILE A 182 17.64 -22.55 19.04
CA ILE A 182 16.17 -22.63 19.06
C ILE A 182 15.73 -23.73 20.00
N GLU A 183 16.34 -24.93 19.94
CA GLU A 183 16.02 -26.02 20.85
C GLU A 183 16.28 -25.65 22.31
N GLN A 184 17.42 -25.03 22.61
CA GLN A 184 17.74 -24.56 23.97
C GLN A 184 16.71 -23.57 24.50
N VAL A 185 16.24 -22.63 23.66
CA VAL A 185 15.20 -21.66 24.06
C VAL A 185 13.86 -22.35 24.25
N MET A 186 13.49 -23.28 23.36
CA MET A 186 12.22 -24.00 23.43
C MET A 186 12.09 -24.92 24.66
N GLN A 187 13.22 -25.34 25.27
CA GLN A 187 13.24 -26.15 26.48
C GLN A 187 13.18 -25.32 27.77
N LYS A 188 13.28 -23.98 27.69
CA LYS A 188 13.27 -23.11 28.87
C LYS A 188 11.85 -22.90 29.41
N PRO A 189 11.70 -22.74 30.75
CA PRO A 189 10.47 -22.30 31.38
C PRO A 189 10.04 -20.91 30.84
N ILE A 190 8.73 -20.65 30.90
CA ILE A 190 8.16 -19.37 30.40
C ILE A 190 8.75 -18.17 31.13
N GLU A 191 8.99 -18.28 32.44
CA GLU A 191 9.58 -17.22 33.26
C GLU A 191 10.98 -16.84 32.78
N GLU A 192 11.81 -17.83 32.47
CA GLU A 192 13.16 -17.60 31.96
C GLU A 192 13.15 -17.02 30.54
N MET A 193 12.22 -17.45 29.69
CA MET A 193 12.04 -16.85 28.36
C MET A 193 11.59 -15.40 28.45
N GLN A 194 10.71 -15.05 29.39
CA GLN A 194 10.29 -13.67 29.64
C GLN A 194 11.46 -12.80 30.10
N GLU A 195 12.31 -13.31 30.97
CA GLU A 195 13.51 -12.61 31.42
C GLU A 195 14.49 -12.35 30.28
N LEU A 196 14.77 -13.35 29.46
CA LEU A 196 15.60 -13.20 28.25
C LEU A 196 15.01 -12.17 27.28
N TYR A 197 13.70 -12.19 27.07
CA TYR A 197 13.02 -11.22 26.21
C TYR A 197 13.13 -9.80 26.75
N ASN A 198 12.97 -9.59 28.05
CA ASN A 198 13.04 -8.28 28.68
C ASN A 198 14.47 -7.71 28.68
N ASN A 199 15.47 -8.57 28.76
CA ASN A 199 16.90 -8.20 28.81
C ASN A 199 17.56 -8.16 27.42
N ARG A 200 16.81 -8.40 26.31
CA ARG A 200 17.37 -8.34 24.96
C ARG A 200 17.89 -6.94 24.62
N GLU A 201 18.96 -6.89 23.83
CA GLU A 201 19.40 -5.64 23.23
C GLU A 201 18.34 -5.17 22.22
N ILE A 202 17.86 -3.95 22.40
CA ILE A 202 16.93 -3.29 21.49
C ILE A 202 17.74 -2.26 20.72
N GLU A 203 17.76 -2.38 19.41
CA GLU A 203 18.35 -1.37 18.53
C GLU A 203 17.65 -0.02 18.79
N LYS A 204 18.44 1.02 18.99
CA LYS A 204 17.97 2.37 19.27
C LYS A 204 17.72 3.12 17.98
#